data_bf6582d8975a4e6b7a2a3b3100f39b84
#
_entry.id   bf6582d8975a4e6b7a2a3b3100f39b84
#
_cell.length_a   1.000
_cell.length_b   1.000
_cell.length_c   1.000
_cell.angle_alpha   90.00
_cell.angle_beta   90.00
_cell.angle_gamma   90.00
#
_symmetry.space_group_name_H-M   'P 1'
#
loop_
_entity.id
_entity.type
_entity.pdbx_description
1 polymer ?
#
loop_
_entity_poly.entity_id
_entity_poly.type
_entity_poly.pdbx_seq_one_letter_code
_entity_poly.pdbx_strand_id
1 'polypeptide(L)'
;RQMCIRDSLYSELATIYERAGIVEGVEGSVTQIPILTMPNDDITHPIPDLTGYITEGQIVLDRNLHGQAVYPPISILPSLSRLMKDGIGKGYTREDHQDLANQLFSAYAKVGEARNLASVIGEDELSPIDKQYLKFGEEFERRYIGQGPAENRTMMETLDLGWELLGLLPKEELDRIDTKLVEKYWKDTKETLETEE
;
A
#
# COMPACT_ATOMS: atom_id res chain seq x y z
N ARG A 1 6.25 6.14 35.54
CA ARG A 1 7.60 5.68 35.08
C ARG A 1 7.63 5.30 33.61
N GLN A 2 6.64 4.56 33.09
CA GLN A 2 6.58 4.22 31.65
C GLN A 2 6.37 5.45 30.74
N MET A 3 5.55 6.41 31.16
CA MET A 3 5.31 7.65 30.42
C MET A 3 6.58 8.50 30.28
N CYS A 4 7.38 8.64 31.35
CA CYS A 4 8.64 9.39 31.29
C CYS A 4 9.70 8.73 30.36
N ILE A 5 9.74 7.40 30.30
CA ILE A 5 10.65 6.68 29.40
C ILE A 5 10.24 6.90 27.94
N ARG A 6 8.95 6.87 27.63
CA ARG A 6 8.42 7.11 26.27
C ARG A 6 8.72 8.54 25.82
N ASP A 7 8.54 9.53 26.68
CA ASP A 7 8.80 10.95 26.36
C ASP A 7 10.29 11.23 26.12
N SER A 8 11.20 10.65 26.92
CA SER A 8 12.63 10.81 26.69
C SER A 8 13.09 10.11 25.41
N LEU A 9 12.55 8.91 25.12
CA LEU A 9 12.85 8.17 23.90
C LEU A 9 12.36 8.93 22.65
N TYR A 10 11.18 9.53 22.71
CA TYR A 10 10.67 10.40 21.65
C TYR A 10 11.63 11.54 21.35
N SER A 11 12.06 12.27 22.38
CA SER A 11 12.98 13.42 22.24
C SER A 11 14.34 13.00 21.65
N GLU A 12 14.87 11.86 22.07
CA GLU A 12 16.13 11.33 21.54
C GLU A 12 16.00 10.94 20.05
N LEU A 13 14.93 10.23 19.68
CA LEU A 13 14.66 9.85 18.29
C LEU A 13 14.42 11.09 17.41
N ALA A 14 13.64 12.06 17.91
CA ALA A 14 13.38 13.32 17.20
C ALA A 14 14.69 14.06 16.91
N THR A 15 15.60 14.13 17.86
CA THR A 15 16.92 14.75 17.68
C THR A 15 17.72 14.12 16.53
N ILE A 16 17.55 12.81 16.29
CA ILE A 16 18.21 12.11 15.18
C ILE A 16 17.52 12.44 13.84
N TYR A 17 16.20 12.38 13.82
CA TYR A 17 15.41 12.46 12.57
C TYR A 17 15.19 13.90 12.08
N GLU A 18 15.17 14.88 12.97
CA GLU A 18 15.09 16.33 12.65
C GLU A 18 16.30 16.86 11.87
N ARG A 19 17.33 16.06 11.69
CA ARG A 19 18.46 16.38 10.80
C ARG A 19 18.14 16.24 9.32
N ALA A 20 17.05 15.57 8.98
CA ALA A 20 16.54 15.54 7.61
C ALA A 20 15.93 16.89 7.26
N GLY A 21 16.15 17.35 6.04
CA GLY A 21 15.54 18.60 5.57
C GLY A 21 16.38 19.38 4.58
N ILE A 22 15.92 20.60 4.32
CA ILE A 22 16.55 21.59 3.45
C ILE A 22 16.84 22.81 4.31
N VAL A 23 18.05 23.33 4.21
CA VAL A 23 18.46 24.56 4.91
C VAL A 23 18.37 25.73 3.92
N GLU A 24 17.69 26.81 4.30
CA GLU A 24 17.56 28.01 3.49
C GLU A 24 18.95 28.60 3.16
N GLY A 25 19.16 28.93 1.89
CA GLY A 25 20.43 29.49 1.39
C GLY A 25 21.55 28.47 1.15
N VAL A 26 21.30 27.18 1.36
CA VAL A 26 22.24 26.10 1.05
C VAL A 26 21.64 25.19 -0.01
N GLU A 27 22.40 24.91 -1.07
CA GLU A 27 21.98 23.95 -2.09
C GLU A 27 22.07 22.51 -1.56
N GLY A 28 21.00 21.74 -1.77
CA GLY A 28 20.94 20.33 -1.40
C GLY A 28 19.93 20.03 -0.28
N SER A 29 19.74 18.74 -0.04
CA SER A 29 18.82 18.24 1.00
C SER A 29 19.40 16.99 1.68
N VAL A 30 18.96 16.73 2.90
CA VAL A 30 19.24 15.49 3.63
C VAL A 30 17.97 14.68 3.73
N THR A 31 17.95 13.51 3.11
CA THR A 31 16.86 12.53 3.22
C THR A 31 17.33 11.39 4.13
N GLN A 32 16.51 11.02 5.09
CA GLN A 32 16.77 9.91 6.00
C GLN A 32 15.73 8.81 5.81
N ILE A 33 16.19 7.57 5.69
CA ILE A 33 15.35 6.37 5.60
C ILE A 33 15.77 5.45 6.76
N PRO A 34 15.15 5.61 7.96
CA PRO A 34 15.43 4.74 9.09
C PRO A 34 14.94 3.31 8.82
N ILE A 35 15.77 2.32 9.10
CA ILE A 35 15.43 0.91 8.98
C ILE A 35 15.38 0.33 10.38
N LEU A 36 14.23 -0.22 10.77
CA LEU A 36 13.97 -0.75 12.10
C LEU A 36 13.55 -2.21 12.04
N THR A 37 13.88 -2.94 13.09
CA THR A 37 13.27 -4.25 13.37
C THR A 37 12.17 -4.09 14.41
N MET A 38 11.08 -4.83 14.24
CA MET A 38 9.98 -4.87 15.20
C MET A 38 10.07 -6.15 16.02
N PRO A 39 10.36 -6.07 17.34
CA PRO A 39 10.36 -7.24 18.20
C PRO A 39 8.99 -7.94 18.16
N ASN A 40 8.97 -9.24 17.88
CA ASN A 40 7.75 -10.04 17.71
C ASN A 40 6.78 -9.53 16.63
N ASP A 41 7.29 -8.80 15.64
CA ASP A 41 6.50 -8.11 14.60
C ASP A 41 5.47 -7.11 15.17
N ASP A 42 5.73 -6.60 16.38
CA ASP A 42 4.85 -5.65 17.08
C ASP A 42 5.15 -4.20 16.67
N ILE A 43 4.32 -3.67 15.80
CA ILE A 43 4.39 -2.27 15.35
C ILE A 43 4.07 -1.28 16.48
N THR A 44 3.41 -1.74 17.57
CA THR A 44 3.07 -0.89 18.72
C THR A 44 4.20 -0.77 19.72
N HIS A 45 5.32 -1.50 19.51
CA HIS A 45 6.53 -1.32 20.30
C HIS A 45 7.00 0.14 20.25
N PRO A 46 7.46 0.75 21.37
CA PRO A 46 7.78 2.19 21.44
C PRO A 46 8.69 2.72 20.34
N ILE A 47 9.68 1.97 19.90
CA ILE A 47 10.62 2.45 18.87
C ILE A 47 9.95 2.55 17.47
N PRO A 48 9.35 1.51 16.90
CA PRO A 48 8.66 1.64 15.62
C PRO A 48 7.46 2.61 15.69
N ASP A 49 6.67 2.58 16.76
CA ASP A 49 5.53 3.48 16.94
C ASP A 49 5.95 4.96 16.95
N LEU A 50 6.95 5.33 17.77
CA LEU A 50 7.45 6.70 17.81
C LEU A 50 8.16 7.12 16.51
N THR A 51 8.93 6.22 15.90
CA THR A 51 9.56 6.50 14.61
C THR A 51 8.54 6.76 13.52
N GLY A 52 7.50 5.93 13.42
CA GLY A 52 6.40 6.14 12.48
C GLY A 52 5.62 7.43 12.75
N TYR A 53 5.58 7.91 14.00
CA TYR A 53 4.96 9.18 14.37
C TYR A 53 5.81 10.40 13.98
N ILE A 54 7.15 10.31 14.13
CA ILE A 54 8.09 11.41 13.84
C ILE A 54 8.32 11.56 12.32
N THR A 55 8.47 10.45 11.62
CA THR A 55 8.76 10.44 10.18
C THR A 55 7.51 10.72 9.33
N GLU A 56 7.68 11.17 8.09
CA GLU A 56 6.58 11.53 7.19
C GLU A 56 5.91 10.33 6.48
N GLY A 57 6.43 9.14 6.69
CA GLY A 57 5.87 7.92 6.15
C GLY A 57 6.52 6.68 6.71
N GLN A 58 5.91 5.53 6.46
CA GLN A 58 6.44 4.24 6.84
C GLN A 58 6.11 3.18 5.79
N ILE A 59 7.05 2.27 5.60
CA ILE A 59 6.90 1.06 4.78
C ILE A 59 7.05 -0.12 5.72
N VAL A 60 6.00 -0.91 5.86
CA VAL A 60 5.96 -2.07 6.75
C VAL A 60 6.13 -3.34 5.93
N LEU A 61 7.05 -4.22 6.36
CA LEU A 61 7.27 -5.53 5.76
C LEU A 61 6.55 -6.61 6.57
N ASP A 62 5.95 -7.58 5.88
CA ASP A 62 5.19 -8.68 6.46
C ASP A 62 5.85 -10.03 6.16
N ARG A 63 6.08 -10.84 7.22
CA ARG A 63 6.65 -12.19 7.09
C ARG A 63 5.72 -13.17 6.39
N ASN A 64 4.40 -12.97 6.50
CA ASN A 64 3.43 -13.83 5.84
C ASN A 64 3.52 -13.69 4.32
N LEU A 65 3.61 -12.44 3.82
CA LEU A 65 3.82 -12.17 2.39
C LEU A 65 5.14 -12.76 1.90
N HIS A 66 6.21 -12.65 2.71
CA HIS A 66 7.48 -13.30 2.40
C HIS A 66 7.34 -14.83 2.33
N GLY A 67 6.59 -15.44 3.26
CA GLY A 67 6.32 -16.88 3.26
C GLY A 67 5.51 -17.34 2.04
N GLN A 68 4.71 -16.46 1.45
CA GLN A 68 3.95 -16.68 0.22
C GLN A 68 4.76 -16.36 -1.06
N ALA A 69 6.05 -16.11 -0.93
CA ALA A 69 6.96 -15.73 -2.02
C ALA A 69 6.61 -14.40 -2.72
N VAL A 70 5.85 -13.52 -2.07
CA VAL A 70 5.62 -12.16 -2.54
C VAL A 70 6.84 -11.31 -2.20
N TYR A 71 7.49 -10.74 -3.21
CA TYR A 71 8.69 -9.92 -3.03
C TYR A 71 8.61 -8.64 -3.87
N PRO A 72 8.89 -7.46 -3.30
CA PRO A 72 9.15 -7.20 -1.87
C PRO A 72 7.90 -7.44 -1.01
N PRO A 73 8.04 -7.98 0.22
CA PRO A 73 6.91 -8.34 1.06
C PRO A 73 6.32 -7.14 1.80
N ILE A 74 5.86 -6.14 1.05
CA ILE A 74 5.33 -4.89 1.59
C ILE A 74 3.87 -5.07 2.00
N SER A 75 3.59 -4.86 3.29
CA SER A 75 2.23 -4.78 3.80
C SER A 75 1.65 -3.40 3.55
N ILE A 76 0.67 -3.33 2.64
CA ILE A 76 0.13 -2.05 2.15
C ILE A 76 -0.71 -1.34 3.20
N LEU A 77 -1.56 -2.07 3.93
CA LEU A 77 -2.53 -1.45 4.84
C LEU A 77 -1.89 -0.65 5.98
N PRO A 78 -0.82 -1.11 6.67
CA PRO A 78 -0.13 -0.33 7.68
C PRO A 78 0.91 0.64 7.10
N SER A 79 1.23 0.55 5.81
CA SER A 79 2.16 1.47 5.15
C SER A 79 1.45 2.76 4.75
N LEU A 80 2.14 3.88 4.91
CA LEU A 80 1.56 5.18 4.58
C LEU A 80 2.63 6.21 4.22
N SER A 81 2.22 7.25 3.48
CA SER A 81 2.97 8.49 3.28
C SER A 81 2.05 9.68 3.55
N ARG A 82 2.43 10.54 4.49
CA ARG A 82 1.65 11.74 4.83
C ARG A 82 1.72 12.81 3.73
N LEU A 83 2.86 12.85 3.02
CA LEU A 83 3.13 13.85 1.98
C LEU A 83 2.72 13.38 0.57
N MET A 84 2.14 12.19 0.44
CA MET A 84 1.76 11.65 -0.87
C MET A 84 0.87 12.62 -1.66
N LYS A 85 -0.07 13.28 -1.00
CA LYS A 85 -1.02 14.22 -1.61
C LYS A 85 -0.34 15.36 -2.37
N ASP A 86 0.82 15.81 -1.87
CA ASP A 86 1.53 16.95 -2.41
C ASP A 86 2.46 16.58 -3.58
N GLY A 87 2.69 15.27 -3.77
CA GLY A 87 3.58 14.74 -4.80
C GLY A 87 2.88 14.00 -5.95
N ILE A 88 1.55 13.90 -5.95
CA ILE A 88 0.80 13.13 -6.96
C ILE A 88 -0.32 13.95 -7.60
N GLY A 89 -0.86 13.44 -8.72
CA GLY A 89 -1.94 14.07 -9.45
C GLY A 89 -1.48 14.99 -10.57
N LYS A 90 -2.39 15.84 -11.04
CA LYS A 90 -2.16 16.71 -12.19
C LYS A 90 -0.94 17.63 -11.99
N GLY A 91 0.04 17.51 -12.86
CA GLY A 91 1.28 18.30 -12.82
C GLY A 91 2.49 17.53 -12.24
N TYR A 92 2.26 16.44 -11.53
CA TYR A 92 3.31 15.56 -10.98
C TYR A 92 3.26 14.16 -11.61
N THR A 93 2.07 13.55 -11.61
CA THR A 93 1.83 12.23 -12.16
C THR A 93 0.59 12.28 -13.08
N ARG A 94 -0.26 11.26 -13.06
CA ARG A 94 -1.51 11.22 -13.82
C ARG A 94 -2.68 11.70 -12.95
N GLU A 95 -3.71 12.27 -13.56
CA GLU A 95 -4.85 12.87 -12.87
C GLU A 95 -5.66 11.89 -11.99
N ASP A 96 -5.65 10.61 -12.33
CA ASP A 96 -6.36 9.54 -11.64
C ASP A 96 -5.58 8.92 -10.46
N HIS A 97 -4.32 9.29 -10.27
CA HIS A 97 -3.42 8.62 -9.32
C HIS A 97 -3.99 8.56 -7.90
N GLN A 98 -4.52 9.67 -7.38
CA GLN A 98 -5.05 9.72 -6.02
C GLN A 98 -6.27 8.81 -5.84
N ASP A 99 -7.21 8.88 -6.79
CA ASP A 99 -8.45 8.12 -6.74
C ASP A 99 -8.17 6.63 -6.91
N LEU A 100 -7.30 6.29 -7.87
CA LEU A 100 -6.86 4.91 -8.11
C LEU A 100 -6.18 4.32 -6.86
N ALA A 101 -5.27 5.05 -6.24
CA ALA A 101 -4.59 4.61 -5.02
C ALA A 101 -5.59 4.35 -3.87
N ASN A 102 -6.55 5.27 -3.68
CA ASN A 102 -7.59 5.13 -2.67
C ASN A 102 -8.48 3.91 -2.94
N GLN A 103 -8.82 3.65 -4.21
CA GLN A 103 -9.64 2.50 -4.60
C GLN A 103 -8.89 1.18 -4.41
N LEU A 104 -7.64 1.09 -4.85
CA LEU A 104 -6.80 -0.10 -4.64
C LEU A 104 -6.63 -0.42 -3.16
N PHE A 105 -6.39 0.60 -2.34
CA PHE A 105 -6.30 0.45 -0.88
C PHE A 105 -7.61 -0.08 -0.29
N SER A 106 -8.75 0.49 -0.68
CA SER A 106 -10.08 0.06 -0.22
C SER A 106 -10.39 -1.37 -0.69
N ALA A 107 -10.10 -1.69 -1.95
CA ALA A 107 -10.31 -3.03 -2.48
C ALA A 107 -9.45 -4.08 -1.76
N TYR A 108 -8.18 -3.77 -1.50
CA TYR A 108 -7.29 -4.68 -0.77
C TYR A 108 -7.69 -4.86 0.71
N ALA A 109 -8.28 -3.85 1.34
CA ALA A 109 -8.87 -4.01 2.68
C ALA A 109 -10.03 -5.01 2.67
N LYS A 110 -10.93 -4.94 1.66
CA LYS A 110 -12.03 -5.89 1.47
C LYS A 110 -11.55 -7.33 1.22
N VAL A 111 -10.38 -7.52 0.59
CA VAL A 111 -9.74 -8.86 0.47
C VAL A 111 -9.49 -9.47 1.85
N GLY A 112 -8.99 -8.69 2.80
CA GLY A 112 -8.80 -9.16 4.18
C GLY A 112 -10.10 -9.60 4.84
N GLU A 113 -11.19 -8.87 4.63
CA GLU A 113 -12.53 -9.23 5.12
C GLU A 113 -13.03 -10.53 4.48
N ALA A 114 -12.90 -10.67 3.14
CA ALA A 114 -13.29 -11.88 2.42
C ALA A 114 -12.48 -13.11 2.87
N ARG A 115 -11.16 -12.98 3.08
CA ARG A 115 -10.30 -14.05 3.61
C ARG A 115 -10.72 -14.48 5.02
N ASN A 116 -11.03 -13.51 5.89
CA ASN A 116 -11.52 -13.79 7.24
C ASN A 116 -12.86 -14.53 7.19
N LEU A 117 -13.77 -14.12 6.31
CA LEU A 117 -15.05 -14.77 6.12
C LEU A 117 -14.86 -16.20 5.59
N ALA A 118 -14.03 -16.39 4.56
CA ALA A 118 -13.68 -17.70 4.00
C ALA A 118 -13.13 -18.66 5.06
N SER A 119 -12.31 -18.17 5.99
CA SER A 119 -11.74 -19.00 7.07
C SER A 119 -12.80 -19.52 8.04
N VAL A 120 -13.96 -18.86 8.13
CA VAL A 120 -15.05 -19.23 9.06
C VAL A 120 -16.10 -20.12 8.39
N ILE A 121 -16.55 -19.77 7.17
CA ILE A 121 -17.66 -20.46 6.50
C ILE A 121 -17.22 -21.35 5.34
N GLY A 122 -15.97 -21.26 4.89
CA GLY A 122 -15.45 -21.93 3.69
C GLY A 122 -15.60 -21.08 2.42
N GLU A 123 -14.72 -21.28 1.47
CA GLU A 123 -14.72 -20.50 0.21
C GLU A 123 -15.93 -20.80 -0.67
N ASP A 124 -16.47 -22.01 -0.62
CA ASP A 124 -17.62 -22.42 -1.42
C ASP A 124 -18.88 -21.62 -1.07
N GLU A 125 -19.03 -21.25 0.21
CA GLU A 125 -20.19 -20.52 0.76
C GLU A 125 -20.06 -18.99 0.61
N LEU A 126 -18.96 -18.49 0.10
CA LEU A 126 -18.75 -17.05 -0.15
C LEU A 126 -19.70 -16.54 -1.23
N SER A 127 -20.11 -15.29 -1.09
CA SER A 127 -20.86 -14.58 -2.13
C SER A 127 -20.01 -14.45 -3.42
N PRO A 128 -20.65 -14.32 -4.58
CA PRO A 128 -19.93 -14.12 -5.85
C PRO A 128 -18.96 -12.94 -5.82
N ILE A 129 -19.29 -11.87 -5.10
CA ILE A 129 -18.45 -10.68 -4.99
C ILE A 129 -17.24 -10.94 -4.09
N ASP A 130 -17.41 -11.67 -2.99
CA ASP A 130 -16.29 -12.02 -2.09
C ASP A 130 -15.27 -12.91 -2.82
N LYS A 131 -15.74 -13.87 -3.64
CA LYS A 131 -14.88 -14.68 -4.51
C LYS A 131 -14.08 -13.83 -5.50
N GLN A 132 -14.69 -12.78 -6.06
CA GLN A 132 -13.97 -11.84 -6.93
C GLN A 132 -12.92 -11.04 -6.16
N TYR A 133 -13.20 -10.63 -4.91
CA TYR A 133 -12.21 -9.99 -4.05
C TYR A 133 -11.05 -10.92 -3.70
N LEU A 134 -11.28 -12.22 -3.48
CA LEU A 134 -10.19 -13.17 -3.28
C LEU A 134 -9.29 -13.26 -4.50
N LYS A 135 -9.87 -13.43 -5.70
CA LYS A 135 -9.12 -13.46 -6.98
C LYS A 135 -8.35 -12.15 -7.20
N PHE A 136 -9.00 -11.00 -6.95
CA PHE A 136 -8.32 -9.70 -7.01
C PHE A 136 -7.13 -9.64 -6.04
N GLY A 137 -7.28 -10.14 -4.81
CA GLY A 137 -6.23 -10.12 -3.79
C GLY A 137 -5.00 -10.94 -4.21
N GLU A 138 -5.20 -12.13 -4.78
CA GLU A 138 -4.13 -12.99 -5.28
C GLU A 138 -3.36 -12.31 -6.43
N GLU A 139 -4.08 -11.78 -7.43
CA GLU A 139 -3.47 -11.07 -8.55
C GLU A 139 -2.77 -9.77 -8.11
N PHE A 140 -3.35 -9.04 -7.16
CA PHE A 140 -2.78 -7.84 -6.61
C PHE A 140 -1.46 -8.14 -5.86
N GLU A 141 -1.41 -9.18 -5.04
CA GLU A 141 -0.20 -9.59 -4.35
C GLU A 141 0.86 -10.11 -5.34
N ARG A 142 0.46 -10.91 -6.32
CA ARG A 142 1.36 -11.51 -7.31
C ARG A 142 1.95 -10.48 -8.28
N ARG A 143 1.13 -9.58 -8.82
CA ARG A 143 1.50 -8.69 -9.95
C ARG A 143 1.76 -7.24 -9.55
N TYR A 144 1.04 -6.72 -8.54
CA TYR A 144 1.18 -5.32 -8.13
C TYR A 144 2.23 -5.14 -7.05
N ILE A 145 2.15 -5.91 -5.96
CA ILE A 145 3.15 -5.90 -4.89
C ILE A 145 4.40 -6.66 -5.34
N GLY A 146 4.21 -7.89 -5.85
CA GLY A 146 5.29 -8.75 -6.33
C GLY A 146 6.00 -8.13 -7.53
N GLN A 147 7.34 -8.12 -7.45
CA GLN A 147 8.23 -7.62 -8.49
C GLN A 147 9.43 -8.52 -8.63
N GLY A 148 9.90 -8.70 -9.87
CA GLY A 148 11.15 -9.41 -10.13
C GLY A 148 12.37 -8.60 -9.64
N PRO A 149 13.51 -9.26 -9.35
CA PRO A 149 14.71 -8.60 -8.82
C PRO A 149 15.33 -7.56 -9.76
N ALA A 150 15.02 -7.60 -11.05
CA ALA A 150 15.47 -6.63 -12.06
C ALA A 150 14.31 -5.79 -12.63
N GLU A 151 13.12 -5.92 -12.08
CA GLU A 151 11.96 -5.17 -12.54
C GLU A 151 12.04 -3.71 -12.11
N ASN A 152 11.77 -2.81 -13.04
CA ASN A 152 11.78 -1.37 -12.81
C ASN A 152 10.58 -0.74 -13.51
N ARG A 153 9.41 -0.85 -12.91
CA ARG A 153 8.17 -0.26 -13.43
C ARG A 153 8.18 1.25 -13.28
N THR A 154 7.79 1.93 -14.35
CA THR A 154 7.50 3.37 -14.29
C THR A 154 6.21 3.63 -13.49
N MET A 155 6.02 4.87 -13.08
CA MET A 155 4.77 5.28 -12.42
C MET A 155 3.54 5.05 -13.32
N MET A 156 3.65 5.29 -14.61
CA MET A 156 2.54 5.09 -15.56
C MET A 156 2.17 3.62 -15.71
N GLU A 157 3.16 2.74 -15.87
CA GLU A 157 2.95 1.29 -15.91
C GLU A 157 2.30 0.78 -14.63
N THR A 158 2.70 1.31 -13.47
CA THR A 158 2.11 0.96 -12.18
C THR A 158 0.63 1.39 -12.10
N LEU A 159 0.30 2.59 -12.57
CA LEU A 159 -1.10 3.06 -12.62
C LEU A 159 -1.94 2.24 -13.60
N ASP A 160 -1.39 1.90 -14.76
CA ASP A 160 -2.10 1.07 -15.77
C ASP A 160 -2.36 -0.33 -15.24
N LEU A 161 -1.37 -0.96 -14.58
CA LEU A 161 -1.54 -2.23 -13.90
C LEU A 161 -2.61 -2.16 -12.79
N GLY A 162 -2.66 -1.06 -12.04
CA GLY A 162 -3.71 -0.83 -11.05
C GLY A 162 -5.11 -0.84 -11.66
N TRP A 163 -5.31 -0.20 -12.81
CA TRP A 163 -6.57 -0.22 -13.52
C TRP A 163 -6.92 -1.59 -14.09
N GLU A 164 -5.93 -2.30 -14.62
CA GLU A 164 -6.10 -3.67 -15.11
C GLU A 164 -6.62 -4.60 -14.01
N LEU A 165 -6.02 -4.52 -12.81
CA LEU A 165 -6.44 -5.31 -11.66
C LEU A 165 -7.84 -4.91 -11.16
N LEU A 166 -8.19 -3.62 -11.14
CA LEU A 166 -9.55 -3.18 -10.81
C LEU A 166 -10.60 -3.67 -11.83
N GLY A 167 -10.19 -4.02 -13.03
CA GLY A 167 -11.05 -4.66 -14.02
C GLY A 167 -11.54 -6.05 -13.63
N LEU A 168 -10.93 -6.70 -12.62
CA LEU A 168 -11.43 -7.95 -12.01
C LEU A 168 -12.67 -7.73 -11.15
N LEU A 169 -12.88 -6.50 -10.69
CA LEU A 169 -14.02 -6.13 -9.86
C LEU A 169 -15.14 -5.51 -10.71
N PRO A 170 -16.41 -5.68 -10.31
CA PRO A 170 -17.51 -4.99 -10.98
C PRO A 170 -17.36 -3.48 -10.88
N LYS A 171 -17.83 -2.77 -11.90
CA LYS A 171 -17.76 -1.30 -11.95
C LYS A 171 -18.45 -0.63 -10.78
N GLU A 172 -19.48 -1.25 -10.24
CA GLU A 172 -20.28 -0.79 -9.10
C GLU A 172 -19.50 -0.76 -7.78
N GLU A 173 -18.40 -1.52 -7.70
CA GLU A 173 -17.51 -1.54 -6.52
C GLU A 173 -16.47 -0.41 -6.51
N LEU A 174 -16.37 0.36 -7.61
CA LEU A 174 -15.41 1.45 -7.76
C LEU A 174 -15.97 2.77 -7.22
N ASP A 175 -16.29 2.79 -5.93
CA ASP A 175 -16.95 3.91 -5.24
C ASP A 175 -16.00 5.06 -4.81
N ARG A 176 -14.70 4.85 -4.93
CA ARG A 176 -13.65 5.82 -4.53
C ARG A 176 -13.07 6.62 -5.70
N ILE A 177 -13.56 6.39 -6.92
CA ILE A 177 -13.06 7.01 -8.14
C ILE A 177 -14.17 7.84 -8.78
N ASP A 178 -13.82 9.03 -9.29
CA ASP A 178 -14.75 9.84 -10.09
C ASP A 178 -15.26 9.03 -11.29
N THR A 179 -16.57 9.04 -11.52
CA THR A 179 -17.23 8.30 -12.59
C THR A 179 -16.61 8.56 -13.97
N LYS A 180 -16.15 9.79 -14.24
CA LYS A 180 -15.48 10.15 -15.50
C LYS A 180 -14.16 9.42 -15.69
N LEU A 181 -13.41 9.22 -14.61
CA LEU A 181 -12.14 8.47 -14.64
C LEU A 181 -12.41 6.98 -14.82
N VAL A 182 -13.45 6.45 -14.17
CA VAL A 182 -13.88 5.07 -14.39
C VAL A 182 -14.28 4.84 -15.85
N GLU A 183 -15.07 5.73 -16.46
CA GLU A 183 -15.44 5.63 -17.87
C GLU A 183 -14.23 5.72 -18.83
N LYS A 184 -13.19 6.45 -18.42
CA LYS A 184 -11.99 6.65 -19.25
C LYS A 184 -11.00 5.50 -19.18
N TYR A 185 -10.80 4.93 -18.00
CA TYR A 185 -9.68 4.00 -17.74
C TYR A 185 -10.12 2.56 -17.45
N TRP A 186 -11.30 2.36 -16.85
CA TRP A 186 -11.74 1.02 -16.48
C TRP A 186 -12.08 0.15 -17.69
N LYS A 187 -11.64 -1.10 -17.66
CA LYS A 187 -11.97 -2.14 -18.63
C LYS A 187 -12.24 -3.42 -17.87
N ASP A 188 -13.23 -4.19 -18.34
CA ASP A 188 -13.46 -5.53 -17.81
C ASP A 188 -12.31 -6.45 -18.28
N THR A 189 -11.58 -7.01 -17.32
CA THR A 189 -10.41 -7.88 -17.59
C THR A 189 -10.65 -9.32 -17.15
N LYS A 190 -11.87 -9.68 -16.73
CA LYS A 190 -12.19 -11.00 -16.19
C LYS A 190 -11.89 -12.13 -17.19
N GLU A 191 -12.23 -11.93 -18.47
CA GLU A 191 -12.02 -12.93 -19.51
C GLU A 191 -10.54 -13.02 -19.96
N THR A 192 -9.78 -11.94 -19.83
CA THR A 192 -8.39 -11.89 -20.35
C THR A 192 -7.43 -12.68 -19.46
N LEU A 193 -7.67 -12.71 -18.16
CA LEU A 193 -6.79 -13.38 -17.20
C LEU A 193 -7.10 -14.89 -17.08
N GLU A 194 -8.28 -15.34 -17.48
CA GLU A 194 -8.62 -16.77 -17.51
C GLU A 194 -7.98 -17.53 -18.72
N THR A 195 -7.41 -16.81 -19.67
CA THR A 195 -6.73 -17.38 -20.85
C THR A 195 -5.21 -17.49 -20.70
N GLU A 196 -4.63 -16.93 -19.64
CA GLU A 196 -3.17 -16.99 -19.37
C GLU A 196 -2.76 -18.07 -18.33
N GLU A 197 -3.70 -18.85 -17.79
CA GLU A 197 -3.47 -20.07 -17.00
C GLU A 197 -3.49 -21.31 -17.91
#